data_dab5d95fe2738a4e711c9d0eb33346b1
#
_entry.id   dab5d95fe2738a4e711c9d0eb33346b1
#
_cell.length_a   1.000
_cell.length_b   1.000
_cell.length_c   1.000
_cell.angle_alpha   90.00
_cell.angle_beta   90.00
_cell.angle_gamma   90.00
#
_symmetry.space_group_name_H-M   'P 1'
#
loop_
_entity.id
_entity.type
_entity.pdbx_description
1 polymer ?
#
loop_
_entity_poly.entity_id
_entity_poly.type
_entity_poly.pdbx_seq_one_letter_code
_entity_poly.pdbx_strand_id
1 'polypeptide(L)'
;MNLFLSTARKISCVAVLCLAGFCAARSPAQALDSSALLRPPADTWPTYNGDYSGRRFSTLDQINAGNVGSLTLAWAFRTPTHTLKSTPLEVNGILYFSSPDNVWAVDARYGREIWHYRRASEGDHIGHRGLAMWKDSLYFTTPDAHLICLNAKDGTVRWNVELADGKLGYFSTMAPLVVKDHVIAGVSGDVTDVPGFLVSIDPETGAIQWRWNTEPKPGEPGSETWPKDSDAILYGGGMTWMTGTYDPSLNLLYWGIGNPNPVLAGETRPGDNLYTCSIVALNPDTGKLVWYFQVSPHDVHDWDAVQTPVLFDAEFKGKSRKLLAQASRNGFFFLLDRTNGQSLVTAPFIDQTWASGINSKGQPIPKKDSAPSPDGALVEPGSDGSTNWMAPSFNPQTNLFYVVARRLFSVYYNTVETKAEGWGGRDRILWANSTLRALDYRTGKVIWNRELGDGESLQGILTTAGHLLFTADNSGNLLALDPATGRTLWHLNMGGSLLASPMTYQLDGRQYLLIPIQDTLYAIALPEKP
;
A
#
# COMPACT_ATOMS: atom_id res chain seq x y z
N MET A 1 9.29 -94.15 -46.00
CA MET A 1 9.62 -93.66 -47.34
C MET A 1 9.19 -92.21 -47.37
N ASN A 2 10.10 -91.33 -47.66
CA ASN A 2 10.01 -89.83 -47.80
C ASN A 2 10.05 -89.00 -46.52
N LEU A 3 11.27 -88.45 -46.31
CA LEU A 3 11.64 -87.31 -45.52
C LEU A 3 11.01 -86.02 -46.06
N PHE A 4 10.59 -85.14 -45.20
CA PHE A 4 10.58 -83.66 -45.49
C PHE A 4 11.22 -82.90 -44.33
N LEU A 5 12.35 -82.33 -44.63
CA LEU A 5 13.07 -81.35 -43.82
C LEU A 5 12.35 -80.02 -43.90
N SER A 6 12.00 -79.41 -42.74
CA SER A 6 11.50 -78.08 -42.63
C SER A 6 12.54 -77.22 -41.92
N THR A 7 13.13 -76.27 -42.67
CA THR A 7 14.06 -75.27 -42.21
C THR A 7 13.36 -74.13 -41.44
N ALA A 8 13.64 -74.06 -40.16
CA ALA A 8 13.18 -72.98 -39.33
C ALA A 8 14.09 -71.71 -39.52
N ARG A 9 13.54 -70.64 -40.08
CA ARG A 9 14.16 -69.30 -40.11
C ARG A 9 13.97 -68.64 -38.76
N LYS A 10 15.06 -68.30 -38.07
CA LYS A 10 15.10 -67.44 -36.90
C LYS A 10 14.92 -65.99 -37.35
N ILE A 11 13.81 -65.37 -36.96
CA ILE A 11 13.58 -63.94 -37.07
C ILE A 11 14.08 -63.34 -35.77
N SER A 12 15.18 -62.57 -35.81
CA SER A 12 15.64 -61.73 -34.69
C SER A 12 14.86 -60.43 -34.69
N CYS A 13 13.93 -60.26 -33.74
CA CYS A 13 13.32 -59.00 -33.44
C CYS A 13 14.33 -58.14 -32.64
N VAL A 14 14.88 -57.11 -33.27
CA VAL A 14 15.61 -56.02 -32.59
C VAL A 14 14.56 -55.08 -32.00
N ALA A 15 14.37 -55.14 -30.69
CA ALA A 15 13.56 -54.17 -29.96
C ALA A 15 14.36 -52.85 -29.83
N VAL A 16 14.00 -51.85 -30.60
CA VAL A 16 14.49 -50.45 -30.39
C VAL A 16 13.73 -49.87 -29.20
N LEU A 17 14.36 -49.82 -28.03
CA LEU A 17 13.89 -49.03 -26.89
C LEU A 17 14.07 -47.53 -27.24
N CYS A 18 13.00 -46.86 -27.64
CA CYS A 18 12.90 -45.40 -27.59
C CYS A 18 12.81 -44.94 -26.14
N LEU A 19 13.94 -44.60 -25.52
CA LEU A 19 13.93 -43.77 -24.30
C LEU A 19 13.40 -42.37 -24.68
N ALA A 20 12.08 -42.19 -24.54
CA ALA A 20 11.49 -40.89 -24.47
C ALA A 20 11.95 -40.25 -23.15
N GLY A 21 13.00 -39.41 -23.23
CA GLY A 21 13.40 -38.56 -22.14
C GLY A 21 12.26 -37.59 -21.83
N PHE A 22 11.47 -37.90 -20.81
CA PHE A 22 10.61 -36.93 -20.18
C PHE A 22 11.55 -35.86 -19.58
N CYS A 23 11.81 -34.76 -20.31
CA CYS A 23 12.18 -33.50 -19.69
C CYS A 23 11.00 -33.12 -18.80
N ALA A 24 11.04 -33.53 -17.54
CA ALA A 24 10.21 -32.93 -16.52
C ALA A 24 10.57 -31.44 -16.52
N ALA A 25 9.73 -30.62 -17.13
CA ALA A 25 9.79 -29.19 -16.95
C ALA A 25 9.78 -28.96 -15.45
N ARG A 26 10.90 -28.56 -14.87
CA ARG A 26 10.98 -28.16 -13.47
C ARG A 26 9.99 -27.01 -13.36
N SER A 27 8.90 -27.22 -12.62
CA SER A 27 8.06 -26.12 -12.17
C SER A 27 8.99 -25.09 -11.54
N PRO A 28 8.92 -23.82 -11.94
CA PRO A 28 9.76 -22.79 -11.34
C PRO A 28 9.62 -22.89 -9.82
N ALA A 29 10.74 -22.76 -9.12
CA ALA A 29 10.72 -22.81 -7.65
C ALA A 29 9.80 -21.66 -7.17
N GLN A 30 8.74 -21.99 -6.48
CA GLN A 30 7.77 -21.04 -5.92
C GLN A 30 8.33 -20.33 -4.67
N ALA A 31 9.63 -20.09 -4.65
CA ALA A 31 10.33 -19.46 -3.55
C ALA A 31 10.96 -18.14 -4.00
N LEU A 32 10.71 -17.09 -3.23
CA LEU A 32 11.37 -15.80 -3.39
C LEU A 32 12.76 -15.89 -2.76
N ASP A 33 13.80 -15.56 -3.53
CA ASP A 33 15.11 -15.32 -2.94
C ASP A 33 15.03 -14.07 -2.05
N SER A 34 15.35 -14.22 -0.77
CA SER A 34 15.28 -13.13 0.20
C SER A 34 16.19 -11.94 -0.18
N SER A 35 17.25 -12.17 -0.94
CA SER A 35 18.11 -11.10 -1.48
C SER A 35 17.39 -10.25 -2.55
N ALA A 36 16.39 -10.83 -3.24
CA ALA A 36 15.57 -10.12 -4.22
C ALA A 36 14.69 -9.04 -3.57
N LEU A 37 14.36 -9.15 -2.30
CA LEU A 37 13.65 -8.06 -1.60
C LEU A 37 14.52 -6.81 -1.42
N LEU A 38 15.85 -6.96 -1.31
CA LEU A 38 16.77 -5.83 -1.19
C LEU A 38 17.01 -5.13 -2.54
N ARG A 39 16.99 -5.90 -3.62
CA ARG A 39 17.18 -5.42 -5.01
C ARG A 39 16.27 -6.24 -5.93
N PRO A 40 14.97 -5.92 -6.00
CA PRO A 40 14.06 -6.65 -6.85
C PRO A 40 14.54 -6.67 -8.30
N PRO A 41 14.51 -7.83 -8.98
CA PRO A 41 14.67 -7.87 -10.42
C PRO A 41 13.64 -6.96 -11.10
N ALA A 42 14.01 -6.33 -12.20
CA ALA A 42 13.16 -5.36 -12.88
C ALA A 42 11.86 -5.97 -13.44
N ASP A 43 11.88 -7.25 -13.71
CA ASP A 43 10.80 -8.04 -14.31
C ASP A 43 9.79 -8.59 -13.30
N THR A 44 10.00 -8.38 -12.00
CA THR A 44 9.14 -8.89 -10.91
C THR A 44 8.47 -7.76 -10.12
N TRP A 45 7.52 -8.14 -9.23
CA TRP A 45 6.85 -7.23 -8.29
C TRP A 45 6.68 -7.92 -6.93
N PRO A 46 7.78 -8.10 -6.15
CA PRO A 46 7.79 -9.00 -5.00
C PRO A 46 7.27 -8.38 -3.69
N THR A 47 6.94 -7.08 -3.66
CA THR A 47 6.37 -6.39 -2.49
C THR A 47 5.13 -5.59 -2.87
N TYR A 48 4.36 -5.12 -1.87
CA TYR A 48 3.17 -4.29 -2.09
C TYR A 48 3.43 -3.08 -3.01
N ASN A 49 4.58 -2.44 -2.91
CA ASN A 49 4.96 -1.28 -3.72
C ASN A 49 5.97 -1.60 -4.85
N GLY A 50 6.28 -2.88 -5.09
CA GLY A 50 7.29 -3.34 -6.04
C GLY A 50 8.67 -3.46 -5.40
N ASP A 51 9.08 -2.47 -4.62
CA ASP A 51 10.29 -2.46 -3.82
C ASP A 51 10.03 -1.88 -2.42
N TYR A 52 11.07 -1.79 -1.60
CA TYR A 52 10.98 -1.23 -0.25
C TYR A 52 10.80 0.29 -0.19
N SER A 53 11.00 1.00 -1.31
CA SER A 53 11.04 2.47 -1.31
C SER A 53 9.67 3.15 -1.38
N GLY A 54 8.62 2.44 -1.77
CA GLY A 54 7.30 3.02 -1.98
C GLY A 54 7.16 3.90 -3.23
N ARG A 55 8.19 3.98 -4.09
CA ARG A 55 8.19 4.86 -5.28
C ARG A 55 7.19 4.44 -6.35
N ARG A 56 6.85 3.16 -6.43
CA ARG A 56 6.00 2.60 -7.50
C ARG A 56 6.47 3.06 -8.89
N PHE A 57 7.77 2.95 -9.10
CA PHE A 57 8.44 3.20 -10.36
C PHE A 57 9.05 1.91 -10.88
N SER A 58 8.66 1.49 -12.09
CA SER A 58 9.24 0.33 -12.78
C SER A 58 10.29 0.76 -13.79
N THR A 59 11.41 0.04 -13.84
CA THR A 59 12.45 0.23 -14.87
C THR A 59 12.12 -0.45 -16.21
N LEU A 60 10.99 -1.16 -16.30
CA LEU A 60 10.51 -1.73 -17.56
C LEU A 60 10.09 -0.64 -18.54
N ASP A 61 10.44 -0.79 -19.81
CA ASP A 61 10.23 0.18 -20.89
C ASP A 61 9.73 -0.43 -22.22
N GLN A 62 9.47 -1.74 -22.25
CA GLN A 62 8.91 -2.37 -23.45
C GLN A 62 7.56 -1.75 -23.83
N ILE A 63 6.70 -1.48 -22.83
CA ILE A 63 5.52 -0.63 -22.98
C ILE A 63 5.98 0.82 -22.74
N ASN A 64 5.85 1.66 -23.77
CA ASN A 64 6.35 3.03 -23.74
C ASN A 64 5.44 4.02 -24.49
N ALA A 65 5.78 5.30 -24.40
CA ALA A 65 4.98 6.36 -25.01
C ALA A 65 4.77 6.20 -26.53
N GLY A 66 5.66 5.51 -27.24
CA GLY A 66 5.56 5.29 -28.68
C GLY A 66 4.65 4.12 -29.08
N ASN A 67 4.33 3.20 -28.19
CA ASN A 67 3.59 1.98 -28.51
C ASN A 67 2.39 1.71 -27.58
N VAL A 68 2.16 2.53 -26.57
CA VAL A 68 1.06 2.36 -25.60
C VAL A 68 -0.32 2.32 -26.27
N GLY A 69 -0.47 2.97 -27.42
CA GLY A 69 -1.70 2.93 -28.24
C GLY A 69 -2.06 1.56 -28.80
N SER A 70 -1.12 0.60 -28.79
CA SER A 70 -1.31 -0.76 -29.30
C SER A 70 -1.61 -1.78 -28.20
N LEU A 71 -1.82 -1.34 -26.96
CA LEU A 71 -2.13 -2.24 -25.84
C LEU A 71 -3.45 -2.97 -26.05
N THR A 72 -3.44 -4.27 -25.75
CA THR A 72 -4.60 -5.17 -25.84
C THR A 72 -4.76 -5.97 -24.56
N LEU A 73 -5.96 -6.48 -24.31
CA LEU A 73 -6.22 -7.43 -23.25
C LEU A 73 -5.46 -8.74 -23.53
N ALA A 74 -4.60 -9.15 -22.60
CA ALA A 74 -3.93 -10.45 -22.65
C ALA A 74 -4.80 -11.54 -21.98
N TRP A 75 -5.29 -11.25 -20.78
CA TRP A 75 -6.20 -12.13 -20.04
C TRP A 75 -6.94 -11.35 -18.94
N ALA A 76 -8.00 -11.95 -18.40
CA ALA A 76 -8.73 -11.46 -17.24
C ALA A 76 -9.02 -12.60 -16.28
N PHE A 77 -8.95 -12.31 -14.97
CA PHE A 77 -9.30 -13.23 -13.90
C PHE A 77 -10.33 -12.59 -12.98
N ARG A 78 -11.54 -13.16 -12.93
CA ARG A 78 -12.61 -12.67 -12.07
C ARG A 78 -12.67 -13.44 -10.77
N THR A 79 -12.70 -12.72 -9.64
CA THR A 79 -12.89 -13.30 -8.31
C THR A 79 -14.37 -13.39 -7.95
N PRO A 80 -14.75 -14.27 -7.02
CA PRO A 80 -16.13 -14.33 -6.50
C PRO A 80 -16.42 -13.22 -5.47
N THR A 81 -15.48 -12.31 -5.24
CA THR A 81 -15.59 -11.21 -4.24
C THR A 81 -15.99 -9.91 -4.92
N HIS A 82 -16.56 -8.95 -4.17
CA HIS A 82 -17.13 -7.75 -4.78
C HIS A 82 -16.09 -6.71 -5.22
N THR A 83 -14.91 -6.66 -4.57
CA THR A 83 -13.93 -5.59 -4.83
C THR A 83 -12.52 -6.02 -4.49
N LEU A 84 -11.60 -5.83 -5.45
CA LEU A 84 -10.16 -6.00 -5.24
C LEU A 84 -9.52 -4.65 -4.90
N LYS A 85 -8.98 -4.51 -3.68
CA LYS A 85 -8.11 -3.40 -3.25
C LYS A 85 -6.65 -3.84 -3.16
N SER A 86 -6.36 -5.09 -3.47
CA SER A 86 -5.04 -5.71 -3.37
C SER A 86 -4.16 -5.33 -4.56
N THR A 87 -2.91 -4.97 -4.28
CA THR A 87 -1.85 -5.02 -5.28
C THR A 87 -1.27 -6.43 -5.29
N PRO A 88 -1.31 -7.16 -6.40
CA PRO A 88 -0.72 -8.49 -6.49
C PRO A 88 0.82 -8.45 -6.31
N LEU A 89 1.39 -9.53 -5.79
CA LEU A 89 2.81 -9.84 -5.93
C LEU A 89 2.99 -10.64 -7.21
N GLU A 90 4.05 -10.35 -7.97
CA GLU A 90 4.52 -11.24 -9.03
C GLU A 90 5.87 -11.83 -8.65
N VAL A 91 5.94 -13.15 -8.57
CA VAL A 91 7.15 -13.91 -8.24
C VAL A 91 7.21 -15.17 -9.09
N ASN A 92 8.27 -15.29 -9.90
CA ASN A 92 8.55 -16.49 -10.72
C ASN A 92 7.37 -16.93 -11.63
N GLY A 93 6.65 -15.98 -12.22
CA GLY A 93 5.54 -16.25 -13.12
C GLY A 93 4.22 -16.58 -12.43
N ILE A 94 4.12 -16.33 -11.11
CA ILE A 94 2.89 -16.53 -10.34
C ILE A 94 2.49 -15.20 -9.71
N LEU A 95 1.21 -14.87 -9.85
CA LEU A 95 0.57 -13.76 -9.16
C LEU A 95 -0.07 -14.25 -7.88
N TYR A 96 0.26 -13.59 -6.76
CA TYR A 96 -0.38 -13.80 -5.48
C TYR A 96 -1.12 -12.53 -5.08
N PHE A 97 -2.41 -12.65 -4.78
CA PHE A 97 -3.21 -11.51 -4.37
C PHE A 97 -4.35 -11.95 -3.44
N SER A 98 -5.00 -10.99 -2.83
CA SER A 98 -5.97 -11.25 -1.77
C SER A 98 -7.21 -10.36 -1.90
N SER A 99 -8.27 -10.84 -1.31
CA SER A 99 -9.37 -10.04 -0.79
C SER A 99 -9.61 -10.48 0.64
N PRO A 100 -10.54 -9.87 1.35
CA PRO A 100 -10.89 -10.33 2.69
C PRO A 100 -11.09 -11.84 2.74
N ASP A 101 -10.38 -12.49 3.66
CA ASP A 101 -10.44 -13.95 3.89
C ASP A 101 -10.14 -14.86 2.69
N ASN A 102 -9.61 -14.29 1.62
CA ASN A 102 -9.29 -15.03 0.40
C ASN A 102 -7.88 -14.70 -0.08
N VAL A 103 -7.16 -15.72 -0.55
CA VAL A 103 -5.86 -15.59 -1.21
C VAL A 103 -5.83 -16.49 -2.44
N TRP A 104 -5.37 -15.96 -3.56
CA TRP A 104 -5.21 -16.68 -4.82
C TRP A 104 -3.76 -16.74 -5.26
N ALA A 105 -3.39 -17.87 -5.87
CA ALA A 105 -2.25 -17.98 -6.76
C ALA A 105 -2.75 -18.20 -8.18
N VAL A 106 -2.25 -17.37 -9.11
CA VAL A 106 -2.69 -17.37 -10.51
C VAL A 106 -1.46 -17.38 -11.41
N ASP A 107 -1.47 -18.20 -12.45
CA ASP A 107 -0.44 -18.18 -13.50
C ASP A 107 -0.44 -16.82 -14.19
N ALA A 108 0.68 -16.11 -14.11
CA ALA A 108 0.82 -14.75 -14.61
C ALA A 108 0.80 -14.63 -16.16
N ARG A 109 0.97 -15.75 -16.91
CA ARG A 109 0.93 -15.78 -18.38
C ARG A 109 -0.49 -15.76 -18.91
N TYR A 110 -1.38 -16.53 -18.24
CA TYR A 110 -2.69 -16.89 -18.79
C TYR A 110 -3.86 -16.56 -17.89
N GLY A 111 -3.61 -16.06 -16.66
CA GLY A 111 -4.67 -15.76 -15.71
C GLY A 111 -5.40 -17.02 -15.20
N ARG A 112 -4.75 -18.20 -15.18
CA ARG A 112 -5.36 -19.45 -14.66
C ARG A 112 -5.10 -19.61 -13.18
N GLU A 113 -6.15 -19.91 -12.43
CA GLU A 113 -6.04 -20.26 -11.02
C GLU A 113 -5.16 -21.49 -10.82
N ILE A 114 -4.19 -21.40 -9.91
CA ILE A 114 -3.35 -22.50 -9.46
C ILE A 114 -3.94 -23.06 -8.18
N TRP A 115 -4.24 -22.19 -7.21
CA TRP A 115 -4.93 -22.53 -5.98
C TRP A 115 -5.65 -21.30 -5.40
N HIS A 116 -6.63 -21.55 -4.55
CA HIS A 116 -7.40 -20.56 -3.83
C HIS A 116 -7.54 -21.00 -2.36
N TYR A 117 -7.03 -20.18 -1.44
CA TYR A 117 -7.27 -20.29 -0.02
C TYR A 117 -8.48 -19.46 0.36
N ARG A 118 -9.37 -20.05 1.17
CA ARG A 118 -10.55 -19.36 1.70
C ARG A 118 -10.69 -19.64 3.19
N ARG A 119 -10.99 -18.58 3.94
CA ARG A 119 -11.35 -18.61 5.34
C ARG A 119 -12.74 -17.97 5.49
N ALA A 120 -13.40 -18.21 6.61
CA ALA A 120 -14.55 -17.44 7.06
C ALA A 120 -14.18 -16.86 8.42
N SER A 121 -14.06 -15.55 8.51
CA SER A 121 -13.92 -14.82 9.76
C SER A 121 -15.23 -14.09 10.08
N GLU A 122 -15.43 -13.76 11.35
CA GLU A 122 -16.49 -12.87 11.79
C GLU A 122 -15.95 -11.44 11.68
N GLY A 123 -16.69 -10.56 11.02
CA GLY A 123 -16.35 -9.14 10.93
C GLY A 123 -16.58 -8.56 9.54
N ASP A 124 -17.07 -7.34 9.53
CA ASP A 124 -17.12 -6.51 8.33
C ASP A 124 -15.82 -5.73 8.21
N HIS A 125 -15.31 -5.63 6.99
CA HIS A 125 -14.22 -4.73 6.73
C HIS A 125 -14.16 -4.32 5.27
N ILE A 126 -13.51 -3.19 5.07
CA ILE A 126 -13.57 -2.38 3.86
C ILE A 126 -12.65 -2.86 2.73
N GLY A 127 -11.84 -3.89 2.95
CA GLY A 127 -10.97 -4.44 1.92
C GLY A 127 -9.66 -4.98 2.48
N HIS A 128 -8.86 -5.58 1.61
CA HIS A 128 -7.53 -6.08 1.92
C HIS A 128 -6.55 -5.61 0.84
N ARG A 129 -5.35 -5.14 1.24
CA ARG A 129 -4.43 -4.45 0.34
C ARG A 129 -3.40 -5.34 -0.32
N GLY A 130 -3.17 -6.55 0.18
CA GLY A 130 -2.24 -7.48 -0.45
C GLY A 130 -1.50 -8.37 0.54
N LEU A 131 -0.49 -9.02 0.03
CA LEU A 131 0.30 -10.04 0.70
C LEU A 131 1.74 -9.58 0.88
N ALA A 132 2.48 -10.30 1.72
CA ALA A 132 3.93 -10.32 1.69
C ALA A 132 4.43 -11.73 1.43
N MET A 133 5.65 -11.86 0.91
CA MET A 133 6.29 -13.15 0.64
C MET A 133 7.71 -13.17 1.20
N TRP A 134 8.10 -14.30 1.79
CA TRP A 134 9.47 -14.60 2.21
C TRP A 134 9.76 -16.06 1.97
N LYS A 135 10.79 -16.35 1.20
CA LYS A 135 11.06 -17.72 0.72
C LYS A 135 9.82 -18.29 0.01
N ASP A 136 9.27 -19.38 0.50
CA ASP A 136 8.08 -20.06 0.01
C ASP A 136 6.84 -19.88 0.92
N SER A 137 6.85 -18.81 1.71
CA SER A 137 5.78 -18.44 2.65
C SER A 137 5.10 -17.14 2.22
N LEU A 138 3.77 -17.15 2.24
CA LEU A 138 2.93 -15.97 2.03
C LEU A 138 2.31 -15.55 3.36
N TYR A 139 2.24 -14.26 3.61
CA TYR A 139 1.66 -13.70 4.82
C TYR A 139 0.52 -12.76 4.45
N PHE A 140 -0.60 -12.89 5.15
CA PHE A 140 -1.72 -11.97 4.99
C PHE A 140 -2.45 -11.75 6.30
N THR A 141 -3.01 -10.55 6.45
CA THR A 141 -3.81 -10.16 7.61
C THR A 141 -5.29 -10.43 7.36
N THR A 142 -6.09 -10.49 8.40
CA THR A 142 -7.50 -10.89 8.30
C THR A 142 -8.45 -9.89 8.97
N PRO A 143 -9.77 -9.97 8.66
CA PRO A 143 -10.81 -9.15 9.24
C PRO A 143 -10.92 -9.22 10.77
N ASP A 144 -10.54 -10.33 11.35
CA ASP A 144 -10.54 -10.58 12.80
C ASP A 144 -9.14 -10.43 13.41
N ALA A 145 -8.29 -9.58 12.79
CA ALA A 145 -6.96 -9.21 13.26
C ALA A 145 -6.00 -10.38 13.49
N HIS A 146 -6.00 -11.39 12.62
CA HIS A 146 -4.97 -12.41 12.58
C HIS A 146 -3.92 -12.11 11.51
N LEU A 147 -2.73 -12.68 11.66
CA LEU A 147 -1.73 -12.87 10.61
C LEU A 147 -1.61 -14.35 10.31
N ILE A 148 -1.78 -14.72 9.05
CA ILE A 148 -1.74 -16.10 8.59
C ILE A 148 -0.57 -16.31 7.63
N CYS A 149 0.18 -17.37 7.84
CA CYS A 149 1.22 -17.84 6.94
C CYS A 149 0.72 -19.02 6.11
N LEU A 150 0.82 -18.88 4.79
CA LEU A 150 0.48 -19.93 3.83
C LEU A 150 1.73 -20.44 3.11
N ASN A 151 1.71 -21.68 2.73
CA ASN A 151 2.66 -22.24 1.77
C ASN A 151 2.34 -21.70 0.37
N ALA A 152 3.29 -21.02 -0.27
CA ALA A 152 3.10 -20.44 -1.59
C ALA A 152 2.80 -21.44 -2.71
N LYS A 153 3.16 -22.74 -2.51
CA LYS A 153 2.97 -23.79 -3.49
C LYS A 153 1.53 -24.23 -3.63
N ASP A 154 0.81 -24.31 -2.50
CA ASP A 154 -0.51 -24.99 -2.45
C ASP A 154 -1.55 -24.28 -1.57
N GLY A 155 -1.19 -23.14 -0.95
CA GLY A 155 -2.09 -22.35 -0.10
C GLY A 155 -2.40 -23.00 1.26
N THR A 156 -1.70 -24.08 1.66
CA THR A 156 -1.91 -24.69 2.98
C THR A 156 -1.40 -23.79 4.11
N VAL A 157 -2.13 -23.75 5.23
CA VAL A 157 -1.75 -22.94 6.41
C VAL A 157 -0.54 -23.58 7.09
N ARG A 158 0.51 -22.78 7.32
CA ARG A 158 1.69 -23.14 8.12
C ARG A 158 1.50 -22.76 9.58
N TRP A 159 1.03 -21.54 9.83
CA TRP A 159 0.67 -21.04 11.14
C TRP A 159 -0.34 -19.89 11.04
N ASN A 160 -1.00 -19.61 12.14
CA ASN A 160 -2.01 -18.57 12.30
C ASN A 160 -1.85 -17.93 13.68
N VAL A 161 -1.66 -16.61 13.75
CA VAL A 161 -1.40 -15.86 14.99
C VAL A 161 -2.42 -14.74 15.10
N GLU A 162 -3.07 -14.65 16.24
CA GLU A 162 -3.92 -13.53 16.62
C GLU A 162 -3.03 -12.32 16.94
N LEU A 163 -3.21 -11.21 16.22
CA LEU A 163 -2.51 -9.95 16.45
C LEU A 163 -3.17 -9.16 17.59
N ALA A 164 -4.49 -9.17 17.61
CA ALA A 164 -5.32 -8.49 18.59
C ALA A 164 -6.70 -9.15 18.68
N ASP A 165 -7.40 -8.96 19.81
CA ASP A 165 -8.75 -9.48 20.02
C ASP A 165 -9.76 -8.75 19.11
N GLY A 166 -10.24 -9.42 18.08
CA GLY A 166 -11.25 -8.90 17.14
C GLY A 166 -12.57 -8.50 17.82
N LYS A 167 -12.90 -9.05 19.01
CA LYS A 167 -14.10 -8.68 19.77
C LYS A 167 -14.01 -7.28 20.36
N LEU A 168 -12.80 -6.73 20.47
CA LEU A 168 -12.59 -5.34 20.86
C LEU A 168 -12.71 -4.38 19.67
N GLY A 169 -13.02 -4.89 18.46
CA GLY A 169 -13.15 -4.11 17.24
C GLY A 169 -11.86 -4.01 16.42
N TYR A 170 -10.79 -4.70 16.79
CA TYR A 170 -9.60 -4.76 15.93
C TYR A 170 -9.85 -5.58 14.67
N PHE A 171 -9.30 -5.08 13.57
CA PHE A 171 -9.20 -5.78 12.29
C PHE A 171 -7.88 -5.42 11.60
N SER A 172 -7.54 -6.02 10.48
CA SER A 172 -6.39 -5.60 9.70
C SER A 172 -6.64 -5.67 8.20
N THR A 173 -6.27 -4.60 7.50
CA THR A 173 -6.49 -4.44 6.04
C THR A 173 -5.20 -4.29 5.25
N MET A 174 -4.06 -4.19 5.92
CA MET A 174 -2.78 -3.90 5.29
C MET A 174 -2.15 -5.12 4.61
N ALA A 175 -1.30 -4.90 3.64
CA ALA A 175 -0.32 -5.88 3.21
C ALA A 175 0.82 -5.91 4.25
N PRO A 176 1.20 -7.05 4.84
CA PRO A 176 2.38 -7.12 5.69
C PRO A 176 3.65 -6.70 4.95
N LEU A 177 4.68 -6.28 5.69
CA LEU A 177 5.99 -5.98 5.12
C LEU A 177 7.04 -6.94 5.68
N VAL A 178 7.66 -7.73 4.82
CA VAL A 178 8.80 -8.57 5.24
C VAL A 178 10.08 -7.78 5.15
N VAL A 179 10.85 -7.75 6.22
CA VAL A 179 12.18 -7.14 6.31
C VAL A 179 13.11 -8.11 7.02
N LYS A 180 14.13 -8.62 6.34
CA LYS A 180 15.03 -9.65 6.88
C LYS A 180 14.23 -10.87 7.38
N ASP A 181 14.32 -11.17 8.68
CA ASP A 181 13.62 -12.22 9.43
C ASP A 181 12.45 -11.67 10.27
N HIS A 182 11.82 -10.58 9.79
CA HIS A 182 10.69 -9.91 10.42
C HIS A 182 9.52 -9.81 9.45
N VAL A 183 8.34 -10.26 9.87
CA VAL A 183 7.07 -9.92 9.22
C VAL A 183 6.42 -8.81 10.04
N ILE A 184 6.39 -7.61 9.48
CA ILE A 184 5.82 -6.44 10.15
C ILE A 184 4.34 -6.35 9.80
N ALA A 185 3.50 -6.28 10.82
CA ALA A 185 2.06 -6.13 10.69
C ALA A 185 1.54 -5.02 11.60
N GLY A 186 0.42 -4.44 11.20
CA GLY A 186 -0.29 -3.42 11.94
C GLY A 186 -1.78 -3.73 12.04
N VAL A 187 -2.51 -2.88 12.73
CA VAL A 187 -3.93 -3.04 13.01
C VAL A 187 -4.73 -1.82 12.59
N SER A 188 -6.01 -2.05 12.43
CA SER A 188 -7.09 -1.08 12.25
C SER A 188 -8.09 -1.22 13.39
N GLY A 189 -8.94 -0.22 13.57
CA GLY A 189 -9.93 -0.18 14.64
C GLY A 189 -10.51 1.23 14.78
N ASP A 190 -10.76 1.88 13.64
CA ASP A 190 -10.93 3.33 13.45
C ASP A 190 -11.85 4.03 14.46
N VAL A 191 -12.98 3.41 14.80
CA VAL A 191 -14.00 4.00 15.69
C VAL A 191 -14.14 3.25 17.01
N THR A 192 -13.26 2.32 17.27
CA THR A 192 -13.21 1.59 18.52
C THR A 192 -12.13 2.19 19.39
N ASP A 193 -12.44 2.42 20.65
CA ASP A 193 -11.52 3.04 21.62
C ASP A 193 -10.45 2.04 22.04
N VAL A 194 -9.56 1.70 21.11
CA VAL A 194 -8.45 0.77 21.30
C VAL A 194 -7.14 1.36 20.75
N PRO A 195 -5.99 1.14 21.42
CA PRO A 195 -4.71 1.69 21.00
C PRO A 195 -4.13 0.93 19.81
N GLY A 196 -3.57 1.69 18.87
CA GLY A 196 -2.84 1.16 17.72
C GLY A 196 -1.46 0.60 18.08
N PHE A 197 -0.93 -0.24 17.19
CA PHE A 197 0.44 -0.78 17.36
C PHE A 197 1.00 -1.32 16.05
N LEU A 198 2.33 -1.49 16.01
CA LEU A 198 3.05 -2.33 15.06
C LEU A 198 3.62 -3.54 15.78
N VAL A 199 3.67 -4.66 15.10
CA VAL A 199 4.23 -5.91 15.61
C VAL A 199 5.18 -6.53 14.59
N SER A 200 6.28 -7.09 15.07
CA SER A 200 7.15 -7.96 14.30
C SER A 200 6.95 -9.40 14.70
N ILE A 201 6.85 -10.26 13.71
CA ILE A 201 6.59 -11.69 13.86
C ILE A 201 7.67 -12.46 13.13
N ASP A 202 8.18 -13.50 13.76
CA ASP A 202 9.12 -14.45 13.17
C ASP A 202 8.47 -15.16 11.98
N PRO A 203 9.04 -15.09 10.77
CA PRO A 203 8.42 -15.61 9.56
C PRO A 203 8.27 -17.14 9.55
N GLU A 204 9.09 -17.88 10.30
CA GLU A 204 9.06 -19.35 10.30
C GLU A 204 8.11 -19.89 11.36
N THR A 205 8.07 -19.26 12.53
CA THR A 205 7.36 -19.80 13.70
C THR A 205 6.06 -19.09 14.05
N GLY A 206 5.86 -17.85 13.56
CA GLY A 206 4.74 -17.00 13.96
C GLY A 206 4.91 -16.37 15.35
N ALA A 207 6.07 -16.52 16.01
CA ALA A 207 6.33 -15.93 17.32
C ALA A 207 6.45 -14.41 17.23
N ILE A 208 5.84 -13.69 18.17
CA ILE A 208 6.00 -12.24 18.28
C ILE A 208 7.43 -11.95 18.76
N GLN A 209 8.17 -11.16 17.96
CA GLN A 209 9.54 -10.73 18.25
C GLN A 209 9.54 -9.43 19.06
N TRP A 210 8.70 -8.47 18.66
CA TRP A 210 8.49 -7.21 19.38
C TRP A 210 7.13 -6.60 19.02
N ARG A 211 6.62 -5.72 19.89
CA ARG A 211 5.45 -4.88 19.68
C ARG A 211 5.80 -3.45 20.06
N TRP A 212 5.48 -2.49 19.21
CA TRP A 212 5.60 -1.07 19.46
C TRP A 212 4.19 -0.45 19.45
N ASN A 213 3.79 0.14 20.59
CA ASN A 213 2.50 0.81 20.71
C ASN A 213 2.61 2.24 20.18
N THR A 214 1.59 2.70 19.47
CA THR A 214 1.54 4.05 18.91
C THR A 214 1.25 5.11 19.94
N GLU A 215 0.53 4.75 21.01
CA GLU A 215 0.40 5.55 22.22
C GLU A 215 1.41 5.06 23.27
N PRO A 216 2.25 5.99 23.79
CA PRO A 216 3.22 5.64 24.80
C PRO A 216 2.53 5.33 26.13
N LYS A 217 3.08 4.40 26.89
CA LYS A 217 2.60 4.15 28.26
C LYS A 217 2.89 5.36 29.16
N PRO A 218 2.11 5.59 30.22
CA PRO A 218 2.40 6.64 31.19
C PRO A 218 3.86 6.59 31.67
N GLY A 219 4.59 7.71 31.53
CA GLY A 219 6.01 7.83 31.87
C GLY A 219 7.00 7.49 30.75
N GLU A 220 6.55 6.93 29.62
CA GLU A 220 7.37 6.80 28.41
C GLU A 220 7.45 8.12 27.64
N PRO A 221 8.51 8.37 26.84
CA PRO A 221 8.62 9.55 25.99
C PRO A 221 7.40 9.71 25.09
N GLY A 222 6.82 10.92 25.06
CA GLY A 222 5.59 11.23 24.31
C GLY A 222 4.33 11.21 25.18
N SER A 223 4.32 10.50 26.32
CA SER A 223 3.16 10.46 27.22
C SER A 223 2.84 11.82 27.86
N GLU A 224 3.81 12.71 27.95
CA GLU A 224 3.64 14.09 28.41
C GLU A 224 2.79 14.96 27.50
N THR A 225 2.52 14.50 26.29
CA THR A 225 1.66 15.17 25.28
C THR A 225 0.19 14.73 25.39
N TRP A 226 -0.13 13.89 26.35
CA TRP A 226 -1.48 13.42 26.67
C TRP A 226 -1.92 13.94 28.04
N PRO A 227 -3.24 14.10 28.28
CA PRO A 227 -3.71 14.56 29.58
C PRO A 227 -3.36 13.54 30.68
N LYS A 228 -2.88 14.03 31.83
CA LYS A 228 -2.41 13.18 32.93
C LYS A 228 -3.56 12.57 33.74
N ASP A 229 -4.68 13.28 33.81
CA ASP A 229 -5.82 12.95 34.68
C ASP A 229 -6.99 12.34 33.87
N SER A 230 -6.70 11.67 32.76
CA SER A 230 -7.70 11.13 31.85
C SER A 230 -7.23 9.79 31.28
N ASP A 231 -8.16 8.89 31.01
CA ASP A 231 -7.91 7.61 30.34
C ASP A 231 -7.75 7.75 28.82
N ALA A 232 -7.74 9.00 28.29
CA ALA A 232 -7.69 9.26 26.84
C ALA A 232 -6.53 8.56 26.11
N ILE A 233 -5.37 8.42 26.77
CA ILE A 233 -4.23 7.68 26.23
C ILE A 233 -4.49 6.17 26.11
N LEU A 234 -5.47 5.62 26.81
CA LEU A 234 -5.82 4.19 26.73
C LEU A 234 -6.77 3.89 25.55
N TYR A 235 -7.47 4.91 25.06
CA TYR A 235 -8.41 4.84 23.94
C TYR A 235 -7.83 5.50 22.68
N GLY A 236 -6.55 5.72 22.66
CA GLY A 236 -5.82 6.69 21.84
C GLY A 236 -5.96 6.63 20.33
N GLY A 237 -6.42 5.55 19.71
CA GLY A 237 -6.43 5.41 18.25
C GLY A 237 -5.05 5.04 17.69
N GLY A 238 -4.46 5.90 16.87
CA GLY A 238 -3.10 5.69 16.33
C GLY A 238 -2.94 4.45 15.47
N MET A 239 -3.93 4.08 14.67
CA MET A 239 -3.94 2.86 13.88
C MET A 239 -2.83 2.83 12.82
N THR A 240 -2.38 1.63 12.48
CA THR A 240 -1.22 1.37 11.59
C THR A 240 -1.63 0.63 10.32
N TRP A 241 -2.80 0.95 9.80
CA TRP A 241 -3.54 0.19 8.78
C TRP A 241 -3.00 0.25 7.35
N MET A 242 -1.94 1.02 7.09
CA MET A 242 -1.24 1.05 5.80
C MET A 242 0.15 0.45 5.90
N THR A 243 0.63 -0.07 4.77
CA THR A 243 1.98 -0.65 4.66
C THR A 243 3.03 0.45 4.62
N GLY A 244 4.02 0.35 5.49
CA GLY A 244 5.18 1.24 5.53
C GLY A 244 6.25 0.91 4.48
N THR A 245 7.42 1.52 4.63
CA THR A 245 8.59 1.37 3.75
C THR A 245 9.86 1.09 4.56
N TYR A 246 10.92 0.66 3.89
CA TYR A 246 12.17 0.28 4.56
C TYR A 246 13.40 0.78 3.80
N ASP A 247 14.37 1.33 4.52
CA ASP A 247 15.70 1.64 3.99
C ASP A 247 16.73 0.63 4.49
N PRO A 248 17.20 -0.31 3.65
CA PRO A 248 18.21 -1.29 4.03
C PRO A 248 19.54 -0.66 4.43
N SER A 249 19.90 0.50 3.88
CA SER A 249 21.17 1.17 4.13
C SER A 249 21.24 1.85 5.51
N LEU A 250 20.10 2.23 6.05
CA LEU A 250 19.95 2.83 7.38
C LEU A 250 19.42 1.82 8.41
N ASN A 251 18.90 0.69 7.94
CA ASN A 251 18.16 -0.28 8.74
C ASN A 251 17.01 0.36 9.50
N LEU A 252 16.17 1.14 8.78
CA LEU A 252 15.03 1.85 9.34
C LEU A 252 13.74 1.51 8.58
N LEU A 253 12.70 1.18 9.35
CA LEU A 253 11.30 1.15 8.91
C LEU A 253 10.74 2.55 9.02
N TYR A 254 9.92 2.96 8.03
CA TYR A 254 9.15 4.20 8.08
C TYR A 254 7.68 3.86 7.99
N TRP A 255 6.91 4.38 8.95
CA TRP A 255 5.50 4.05 9.05
C TRP A 255 4.65 5.27 9.36
N GLY A 256 3.48 5.36 8.73
CA GLY A 256 2.50 6.39 9.03
C GLY A 256 1.51 5.90 10.10
N ILE A 257 1.16 6.79 11.01
CA ILE A 257 0.29 6.51 12.17
C ILE A 257 -1.03 7.27 12.01
N GLY A 258 -2.13 6.63 12.39
CA GLY A 258 -3.48 7.15 12.32
C GLY A 258 -3.80 8.25 13.33
N ASN A 259 -5.04 8.71 13.28
CA ASN A 259 -5.58 9.76 14.12
C ASN A 259 -5.70 9.34 15.60
N PRO A 260 -5.78 10.31 16.55
CA PRO A 260 -6.14 10.03 17.94
C PRO A 260 -7.65 9.88 18.12
N ASN A 261 -8.06 9.16 19.15
CA ASN A 261 -9.45 9.05 19.60
C ASN A 261 -9.68 9.82 20.93
N PRO A 262 -10.90 10.35 21.19
CA PRO A 262 -12.00 10.47 20.23
C PRO A 262 -11.66 11.46 19.11
N VAL A 263 -12.09 11.17 17.88
CA VAL A 263 -11.60 11.88 16.67
C VAL A 263 -11.87 13.38 16.72
N LEU A 264 -13.14 13.79 16.90
CA LEU A 264 -13.58 15.19 16.75
C LEU A 264 -13.65 15.96 18.08
N ALA A 265 -13.54 15.29 19.22
CA ALA A 265 -13.65 15.88 20.55
C ALA A 265 -12.26 16.12 21.18
N GLY A 266 -11.43 16.91 20.53
CA GLY A 266 -10.05 17.17 20.93
C GLY A 266 -9.90 17.78 22.33
N GLU A 267 -10.90 18.51 22.83
CA GLU A 267 -10.94 19.07 24.18
C GLU A 267 -10.88 18.02 25.28
N THR A 268 -11.25 16.77 25.01
CA THR A 268 -11.14 15.64 25.95
C THR A 268 -9.72 15.07 26.06
N ARG A 269 -8.84 15.42 25.11
CA ARG A 269 -7.45 14.96 25.03
C ARG A 269 -6.47 16.09 24.74
N PRO A 270 -6.40 17.16 25.55
CA PRO A 270 -5.50 18.29 25.31
C PRO A 270 -4.03 17.84 25.20
N GLY A 271 -3.25 18.52 24.33
CA GLY A 271 -1.88 18.20 24.00
C GLY A 271 -1.72 17.69 22.56
N ASP A 272 -0.48 17.43 22.13
CA ASP A 272 -0.18 17.02 20.76
C ASP A 272 -0.55 15.55 20.46
N ASN A 273 -0.80 14.73 21.48
CA ASN A 273 -1.21 13.32 21.40
C ASN A 273 -0.23 12.42 20.62
N LEU A 274 1.06 12.45 20.96
CA LEU A 274 2.07 11.60 20.33
C LEU A 274 1.79 10.11 20.59
N TYR A 275 1.99 9.22 19.60
CA TYR A 275 2.56 9.48 18.25
C TYR A 275 1.49 9.42 17.16
N THR A 276 0.25 9.79 17.45
CA THR A 276 -0.82 9.85 16.45
C THR A 276 -0.49 10.86 15.34
N CYS A 277 -1.06 10.69 14.15
CA CYS A 277 -0.84 11.53 12.98
C CYS A 277 0.63 11.83 12.69
N SER A 278 1.51 10.82 12.86
CA SER A 278 2.96 10.94 12.72
C SER A 278 3.53 10.01 11.66
N ILE A 279 4.66 10.40 11.09
CA ILE A 279 5.58 9.50 10.41
C ILE A 279 6.63 9.10 11.45
N VAL A 280 6.81 7.80 11.66
CA VAL A 280 7.79 7.26 12.60
C VAL A 280 8.87 6.47 11.88
N ALA A 281 10.09 6.49 12.41
CA ALA A 281 11.18 5.62 11.99
C ALA A 281 11.51 4.65 13.13
N LEU A 282 11.42 3.36 12.85
CA LEU A 282 11.70 2.29 13.81
C LEU A 282 12.90 1.46 13.36
N ASN A 283 13.68 0.99 14.31
CA ASN A 283 14.66 -0.06 14.04
C ASN A 283 13.93 -1.41 13.92
N PRO A 284 13.99 -2.13 12.78
CA PRO A 284 13.22 -3.36 12.57
C PRO A 284 13.64 -4.50 13.48
N ASP A 285 14.91 -4.55 13.89
CA ASP A 285 15.44 -5.66 14.69
C ASP A 285 14.98 -5.57 16.17
N THR A 286 14.58 -4.37 16.63
CA THR A 286 14.25 -4.12 18.05
C THR A 286 12.89 -3.49 18.31
N GLY A 287 12.21 -3.00 17.26
CA GLY A 287 10.98 -2.22 17.40
C GLY A 287 11.15 -0.84 18.04
N LYS A 288 12.39 -0.40 18.31
CA LYS A 288 12.64 0.88 18.98
C LYS A 288 12.44 2.05 18.04
N LEU A 289 11.73 3.08 18.53
CA LEU A 289 11.59 4.37 17.86
C LEU A 289 12.95 5.08 17.78
N VAL A 290 13.32 5.52 16.57
CA VAL A 290 14.55 6.27 16.30
C VAL A 290 14.25 7.77 16.17
N TRP A 291 13.21 8.12 15.41
CA TRP A 291 12.71 9.48 15.28
C TRP A 291 11.23 9.47 14.84
N TYR A 292 10.58 10.60 15.02
CA TYR A 292 9.22 10.84 14.50
C TYR A 292 9.10 12.27 13.94
N PHE A 293 8.11 12.45 13.06
CA PHE A 293 7.65 13.76 12.62
C PHE A 293 6.12 13.75 12.60
N GLN A 294 5.49 14.57 13.45
CA GLN A 294 4.05 14.66 13.53
C GLN A 294 3.53 15.66 12.50
N VAL A 295 2.72 15.18 11.54
CA VAL A 295 2.21 16.00 10.42
C VAL A 295 0.98 16.82 10.82
N SER A 296 0.21 16.37 11.81
CA SER A 296 -0.98 17.03 12.35
C SER A 296 -0.98 16.91 13.88
N PRO A 297 -0.28 17.82 14.62
CA PRO A 297 -0.36 17.85 16.08
C PRO A 297 -1.80 18.12 16.52
N HIS A 298 -2.28 17.41 17.56
CA HIS A 298 -3.63 17.55 18.09
C HIS A 298 -4.71 17.46 17.00
N ASP A 299 -4.63 16.43 16.16
CA ASP A 299 -5.61 16.27 15.07
C ASP A 299 -7.03 16.11 15.62
N VAL A 300 -7.96 16.83 14.98
CA VAL A 300 -9.41 16.82 15.30
C VAL A 300 -10.25 16.67 14.04
N HIS A 301 -9.70 16.09 12.97
CA HIS A 301 -10.33 16.04 11.66
C HIS A 301 -10.24 14.66 10.98
N ASP A 302 -9.68 13.65 11.65
CA ASP A 302 -9.41 12.33 11.07
C ASP A 302 -8.31 12.36 9.98
N TRP A 303 -7.26 13.15 10.18
CA TRP A 303 -6.18 13.25 9.19
C TRP A 303 -5.00 12.34 9.51
N ASP A 304 -5.25 11.04 9.40
CA ASP A 304 -4.20 10.02 9.45
C ASP A 304 -2.95 10.41 8.67
N ALA A 305 -1.78 10.11 9.21
CA ALA A 305 -0.50 10.21 8.50
C ALA A 305 -0.06 8.90 7.83
N VAL A 306 -0.99 8.00 7.57
CA VAL A 306 -0.71 6.62 7.11
C VAL A 306 -0.33 6.49 5.64
N GLN A 307 -0.38 7.56 4.85
CA GLN A 307 -0.02 7.53 3.44
C GLN A 307 1.41 7.00 3.27
N THR A 308 1.63 6.21 2.23
CA THR A 308 2.94 5.55 1.99
C THR A 308 4.10 6.56 2.03
N PRO A 309 5.07 6.43 2.96
CA PRO A 309 6.31 7.19 2.94
C PRO A 309 7.15 6.79 1.73
N VAL A 310 7.44 7.70 0.81
CA VAL A 310 8.19 7.42 -0.41
C VAL A 310 9.65 7.78 -0.23
N LEU A 311 10.54 6.79 -0.40
CA LEU A 311 11.98 6.93 -0.15
C LEU A 311 12.75 7.08 -1.47
N PHE A 312 13.63 8.07 -1.54
CA PHE A 312 14.56 8.24 -2.66
C PHE A 312 15.79 9.04 -2.25
N ASP A 313 16.88 8.84 -2.96
CA ASP A 313 18.11 9.62 -2.82
C ASP A 313 18.14 10.64 -3.95
N ALA A 314 18.32 11.91 -3.61
CA ALA A 314 18.36 13.00 -4.58
C ALA A 314 19.14 14.20 -4.05
N GLU A 315 19.49 15.11 -4.97
CA GLU A 315 20.10 16.37 -4.61
C GLU A 315 19.04 17.34 -4.05
N PHE A 316 19.32 17.89 -2.87
CA PHE A 316 18.53 18.95 -2.25
C PHE A 316 19.44 20.07 -1.73
N LYS A 317 19.24 21.29 -2.28
CA LYS A 317 20.06 22.49 -1.96
C LYS A 317 21.56 22.22 -2.09
N GLY A 318 21.98 21.59 -3.22
CA GLY A 318 23.38 21.32 -3.55
C GLY A 318 24.03 20.17 -2.78
N LYS A 319 23.24 19.36 -2.06
CA LYS A 319 23.74 18.20 -1.30
C LYS A 319 22.95 16.95 -1.64
N SER A 320 23.63 15.83 -1.84
CA SER A 320 22.97 14.52 -1.91
C SER A 320 22.37 14.18 -0.53
N ARG A 321 21.09 13.83 -0.51
CA ARG A 321 20.35 13.51 0.72
C ARG A 321 19.51 12.24 0.57
N LYS A 322 19.32 11.58 1.68
CA LYS A 322 18.35 10.49 1.84
C LYS A 322 17.01 11.11 2.21
N LEU A 323 16.06 11.08 1.29
CA LEU A 323 14.80 11.80 1.39
C LEU A 323 13.62 10.86 1.63
N LEU A 324 12.64 11.33 2.39
CA LEU A 324 11.32 10.76 2.54
C LEU A 324 10.29 11.81 2.14
N ALA A 325 9.42 11.48 1.19
CA ALA A 325 8.32 12.33 0.78
C ALA A 325 6.97 11.71 1.14
N GLN A 326 6.04 12.53 1.63
CA GLN A 326 4.66 12.13 1.87
C GLN A 326 3.71 13.29 1.54
N ALA A 327 2.66 13.01 0.76
CA ALA A 327 1.48 13.86 0.69
C ALA A 327 0.46 13.32 1.71
N SER A 328 0.00 14.15 2.63
CA SER A 328 -0.82 13.73 3.76
C SER A 328 -2.30 14.12 3.61
N ARG A 329 -3.21 13.45 4.34
CA ARG A 329 -4.65 13.76 4.38
C ARG A 329 -4.93 15.23 4.67
N ASN A 330 -4.10 15.87 5.48
CA ASN A 330 -4.25 17.27 5.89
C ASN A 330 -3.99 18.30 4.78
N GLY A 331 -3.66 17.89 3.56
CA GLY A 331 -3.46 18.74 2.39
C GLY A 331 -2.03 19.26 2.20
N PHE A 332 -1.09 18.82 3.02
CA PHE A 332 0.31 19.21 2.92
C PHE A 332 1.20 18.09 2.40
N PHE A 333 2.14 18.49 1.56
CA PHE A 333 3.28 17.67 1.15
C PHE A 333 4.45 17.94 2.08
N PHE A 334 5.06 16.85 2.57
CA PHE A 334 6.22 16.88 3.44
C PHE A 334 7.41 16.22 2.75
N LEU A 335 8.57 16.87 2.81
CA LEU A 335 9.86 16.30 2.46
C LEU A 335 10.73 16.31 3.71
N LEU A 336 11.15 15.15 4.15
CA LEU A 336 11.97 14.96 5.34
C LEU A 336 13.36 14.42 4.96
N ASP A 337 14.37 14.75 5.76
CA ASP A 337 15.62 14.00 5.79
C ASP A 337 15.33 12.69 6.55
N ARG A 338 15.32 11.54 5.82
CA ARG A 338 14.91 10.28 6.42
C ARG A 338 15.91 9.68 7.42
N THR A 339 17.09 10.29 7.55
CA THR A 339 18.07 9.85 8.54
C THR A 339 17.72 10.30 9.96
N ASN A 340 16.95 11.41 10.10
CA ASN A 340 16.69 12.04 11.39
C ASN A 340 15.32 12.69 11.55
N GLY A 341 14.45 12.61 10.53
CA GLY A 341 13.09 13.19 10.56
C GLY A 341 13.01 14.69 10.41
N GLN A 342 14.12 15.40 10.10
CA GLN A 342 14.10 16.85 9.91
C GLN A 342 13.23 17.23 8.72
N SER A 343 12.27 18.16 8.92
CA SER A 343 11.50 18.75 7.83
C SER A 343 12.39 19.65 6.96
N LEU A 344 12.38 19.38 5.65
CA LEU A 344 13.09 20.13 4.63
C LEU A 344 12.14 20.99 3.80
N VAL A 345 10.92 20.49 3.54
CA VAL A 345 9.84 21.17 2.84
C VAL A 345 8.52 20.78 3.48
N THR A 346 7.68 21.78 3.72
CA THR A 346 6.25 21.62 4.03
C THR A 346 5.50 22.61 3.15
N ALA A 347 4.65 22.12 2.27
CA ALA A 347 3.91 22.97 1.33
C ALA A 347 2.51 22.39 1.07
N PRO A 348 1.47 23.23 0.98
CA PRO A 348 0.15 22.77 0.61
C PRO A 348 0.17 22.29 -0.86
N PHE A 349 -0.38 21.10 -1.11
CA PHE A 349 -0.53 20.59 -2.47
C PHE A 349 -1.96 20.72 -2.99
N ILE A 350 -2.89 21.17 -2.13
CA ILE A 350 -4.26 21.61 -2.47
C ILE A 350 -4.53 22.95 -1.79
N ASP A 351 -5.65 23.59 -2.14
CA ASP A 351 -6.20 24.67 -1.31
C ASP A 351 -6.66 24.08 0.03
N GLN A 352 -6.43 24.80 1.11
CA GLN A 352 -6.81 24.39 2.46
C GLN A 352 -7.31 25.57 3.29
N THR A 353 -8.25 25.34 4.18
CA THR A 353 -8.84 26.40 5.00
C THR A 353 -8.41 26.37 6.46
N TRP A 354 -7.76 25.30 6.92
CA TRP A 354 -7.53 25.00 8.33
C TRP A 354 -6.20 25.51 8.91
N ALA A 355 -5.16 25.68 8.09
CA ALA A 355 -3.85 26.09 8.58
C ALA A 355 -3.60 27.57 8.28
N SER A 356 -3.01 28.29 9.25
CA SER A 356 -2.63 29.69 9.15
C SER A 356 -1.17 29.91 8.72
N GLY A 357 -0.34 28.86 8.77
CA GLY A 357 1.08 28.93 8.44
C GLY A 357 1.80 27.66 8.84
N ILE A 358 3.13 27.70 8.81
CA ILE A 358 4.02 26.59 9.18
C ILE A 358 4.90 27.05 10.33
N ASN A 359 5.02 26.25 11.39
CA ASN A 359 5.88 26.55 12.53
C ASN A 359 7.37 26.25 12.24
N SER A 360 8.25 26.58 13.18
CA SER A 360 9.71 26.36 13.04
C SER A 360 10.13 24.89 12.94
N LYS A 361 9.24 23.94 13.32
CA LYS A 361 9.47 22.51 13.18
C LYS A 361 9.01 21.97 11.81
N GLY A 362 8.39 22.80 10.97
CA GLY A 362 7.84 22.41 9.68
C GLY A 362 6.42 21.83 9.77
N GLN A 363 5.70 22.07 10.85
CA GLN A 363 4.34 21.58 11.05
C GLN A 363 3.33 22.68 10.73
N PRO A 364 2.19 22.36 10.08
CA PRO A 364 1.10 23.31 9.89
C PRO A 364 0.54 23.80 11.24
N ILE A 365 0.17 25.08 11.31
CA ILE A 365 -0.42 25.72 12.50
C ILE A 365 -1.94 25.79 12.32
N PRO A 366 -2.75 25.04 13.10
CA PRO A 366 -4.19 25.06 12.98
C PRO A 366 -4.79 26.46 13.25
N LYS A 367 -5.83 26.82 12.52
CA LYS A 367 -6.70 27.96 12.86
C LYS A 367 -7.70 27.55 13.90
N LYS A 368 -8.03 28.46 14.81
CA LYS A 368 -8.98 28.18 15.88
C LYS A 368 -10.40 27.87 15.37
N ASP A 369 -10.82 28.52 14.30
CA ASP A 369 -12.14 28.37 13.68
C ASP A 369 -12.29 27.15 12.78
N SER A 370 -11.21 26.37 12.59
CA SER A 370 -11.27 25.09 11.88
C SER A 370 -11.59 23.90 12.80
N ALA A 371 -11.52 24.08 14.12
CA ALA A 371 -11.85 23.00 15.05
C ALA A 371 -13.36 22.65 15.00
N PRO A 372 -13.73 21.37 15.15
CA PRO A 372 -15.13 20.98 15.26
C PRO A 372 -15.86 21.76 16.35
N SER A 373 -17.12 22.12 16.11
CA SER A 373 -17.94 22.88 17.06
C SER A 373 -19.40 22.41 17.03
N PRO A 374 -20.20 22.68 18.07
CA PRO A 374 -21.64 22.32 18.07
C PRO A 374 -22.41 22.96 16.90
N ASP A 375 -22.01 24.16 16.47
CA ASP A 375 -22.64 24.89 15.36
C ASP A 375 -22.10 24.44 13.97
N GLY A 376 -21.06 23.64 13.94
CA GLY A 376 -20.37 23.16 12.74
C GLY A 376 -19.22 24.08 12.28
N ALA A 377 -18.11 23.47 11.88
CA ALA A 377 -16.96 24.14 11.26
C ALA A 377 -16.80 23.64 9.82
N LEU A 378 -16.85 24.56 8.84
CA LEU A 378 -16.62 24.23 7.43
C LEU A 378 -15.11 24.22 7.15
N VAL A 379 -14.59 23.05 6.76
CA VAL A 379 -13.16 22.83 6.57
C VAL A 379 -12.85 22.15 5.23
N GLU A 380 -11.79 22.56 4.58
CA GLU A 380 -11.10 21.87 3.48
C GLU A 380 -9.66 21.59 3.92
N PRO A 381 -9.21 20.33 3.86
CA PRO A 381 -9.94 19.13 3.43
C PRO A 381 -10.92 18.61 4.48
N GLY A 382 -11.88 17.80 4.04
CA GLY A 382 -12.76 17.03 4.92
C GLY A 382 -12.05 15.81 5.54
N SER A 383 -12.80 14.96 6.26
CA SER A 383 -12.27 13.82 7.04
C SER A 383 -11.52 12.78 6.19
N ASP A 384 -12.03 12.43 5.01
CA ASP A 384 -11.33 11.54 4.09
C ASP A 384 -10.03 12.12 3.50
N GLY A 385 -9.77 13.41 3.75
CA GLY A 385 -8.53 14.10 3.43
C GLY A 385 -8.30 14.42 1.95
N SER A 386 -7.25 15.19 1.72
CA SER A 386 -6.80 15.59 0.38
C SER A 386 -6.19 14.45 -0.43
N THR A 387 -5.79 13.41 0.20
CA THR A 387 -5.39 12.09 -0.32
C THR A 387 -5.63 11.08 0.80
N ASN A 388 -5.58 9.79 0.49
CA ASN A 388 -5.81 8.77 1.51
C ASN A 388 -4.86 7.58 1.26
N TRP A 389 -5.38 6.35 1.18
CA TRP A 389 -4.61 5.12 0.99
C TRP A 389 -4.11 4.90 -0.46
N MET A 390 -4.52 5.72 -1.41
CA MET A 390 -4.08 5.62 -2.79
C MET A 390 -2.57 5.78 -2.88
N ALA A 391 -1.90 4.76 -3.47
CA ALA A 391 -0.46 4.79 -3.53
C ALA A 391 0.04 5.92 -4.47
N PRO A 392 0.93 6.80 -3.99
CA PRO A 392 1.62 7.79 -4.81
C PRO A 392 2.69 7.14 -5.68
N SER A 393 3.36 7.93 -6.51
CA SER A 393 4.56 7.49 -7.22
C SER A 393 5.61 8.60 -7.25
N PHE A 394 6.89 8.23 -7.24
CA PHE A 394 8.00 9.14 -7.53
C PHE A 394 8.78 8.63 -8.74
N ASN A 395 8.87 9.46 -9.78
CA ASN A 395 9.60 9.10 -10.99
C ASN A 395 10.97 9.80 -11.02
N PRO A 396 12.08 9.03 -10.96
CA PRO A 396 13.43 9.60 -10.94
C PRO A 396 13.86 10.25 -12.28
N GLN A 397 13.18 9.93 -13.40
CA GLN A 397 13.47 10.54 -14.70
C GLN A 397 12.92 11.97 -14.79
N THR A 398 11.74 12.22 -14.20
CA THR A 398 11.11 13.55 -14.17
C THR A 398 11.45 14.34 -12.91
N ASN A 399 11.89 13.67 -11.85
CA ASN A 399 12.05 14.22 -10.50
C ASN A 399 10.74 14.79 -9.93
N LEU A 400 9.60 14.19 -10.28
CA LEU A 400 8.29 14.60 -9.81
C LEU A 400 7.68 13.52 -8.91
N PHE A 401 6.98 14.01 -7.88
CA PHE A 401 6.14 13.22 -7.00
C PHE A 401 4.69 13.33 -7.47
N TYR A 402 4.02 12.20 -7.68
CA TYR A 402 2.64 12.14 -8.18
C TYR A 402 1.70 11.66 -7.10
N VAL A 403 0.57 12.35 -6.98
CA VAL A 403 -0.46 12.04 -5.98
C VAL A 403 -1.85 12.23 -6.58
N VAL A 404 -2.76 11.31 -6.28
CA VAL A 404 -4.19 11.53 -6.46
C VAL A 404 -4.66 12.43 -5.33
N ALA A 405 -5.04 13.64 -5.68
CA ALA A 405 -5.43 14.69 -4.76
C ALA A 405 -6.94 14.95 -4.84
N ARG A 406 -7.56 15.21 -3.70
CA ARG A 406 -8.98 15.51 -3.59
C ARG A 406 -9.19 16.87 -2.96
N ARG A 407 -10.08 17.66 -3.56
CA ARG A 407 -10.72 18.78 -2.88
C ARG A 407 -11.99 18.23 -2.25
N LEU A 408 -12.07 18.29 -0.95
CA LEU A 408 -13.15 17.70 -0.17
C LEU A 408 -13.54 18.69 0.92
N PHE A 409 -14.78 19.12 0.94
CA PHE A 409 -15.31 20.02 1.98
C PHE A 409 -16.19 19.21 2.93
N SER A 410 -15.93 19.36 4.23
CA SER A 410 -16.79 18.82 5.29
C SER A 410 -17.20 19.88 6.29
N VAL A 411 -18.37 19.72 6.86
CA VAL A 411 -18.76 20.43 8.10
C VAL A 411 -18.58 19.47 9.26
N TYR A 412 -17.77 19.90 10.22
CA TYR A 412 -17.42 19.11 11.40
C TYR A 412 -18.20 19.60 12.64
N TYR A 413 -18.83 18.66 13.32
CA TYR A 413 -19.58 18.89 14.55
C TYR A 413 -18.98 18.04 15.66
N ASN A 414 -18.65 18.65 16.81
CA ASN A 414 -18.35 17.88 18.00
C ASN A 414 -19.60 17.70 18.86
N THR A 415 -19.58 16.70 19.75
CA THR A 415 -20.60 16.52 20.76
C THR A 415 -20.24 17.35 22.01
N VAL A 416 -21.26 17.87 22.70
CA VAL A 416 -21.06 18.53 24.00
C VAL A 416 -21.07 17.55 25.17
N GLU A 417 -21.11 16.25 24.90
CA GLU A 417 -21.10 15.21 25.91
C GLU A 417 -19.71 15.08 26.56
N THR A 418 -19.71 14.97 27.89
CA THR A 418 -18.45 14.88 28.67
C THR A 418 -17.73 13.56 28.53
N LYS A 419 -18.36 12.54 27.96
CA LYS A 419 -17.77 11.28 27.51
C LYS A 419 -17.92 11.16 25.99
N ALA A 420 -16.95 11.64 25.27
CA ALA A 420 -16.87 11.38 23.84
C ALA A 420 -16.09 10.08 23.64
N GLU A 421 -16.72 9.11 22.96
CA GLU A 421 -16.13 7.84 22.55
C GLU A 421 -16.10 7.78 21.02
N GLY A 422 -15.18 7.04 20.44
CA GLY A 422 -15.06 6.86 18.99
C GLY A 422 -14.90 8.17 18.24
N TRP A 423 -15.89 8.56 17.42
CA TRP A 423 -15.84 9.80 16.65
C TRP A 423 -15.88 11.06 17.51
N GLY A 424 -16.51 11.05 18.66
CA GLY A 424 -16.70 12.25 19.49
C GLY A 424 -17.46 13.38 18.79
N GLY A 425 -18.29 13.04 17.81
CA GLY A 425 -19.02 13.98 16.98
C GLY A 425 -19.47 13.37 15.66
N ARG A 426 -19.62 14.21 14.65
CA ARG A 426 -19.93 13.79 13.27
C ARG A 426 -19.35 14.79 12.27
N ASP A 427 -19.06 14.32 11.06
CA ASP A 427 -18.82 15.19 9.92
C ASP A 427 -19.84 14.95 8.81
N ARG A 428 -19.93 15.89 7.90
CA ARG A 428 -20.76 15.81 6.71
C ARG A 428 -19.98 16.32 5.50
N ILE A 429 -19.68 15.43 4.58
CA ILE A 429 -19.10 15.75 3.28
C ILE A 429 -20.15 16.50 2.46
N LEU A 430 -19.78 17.67 1.93
CA LEU A 430 -20.64 18.52 1.11
C LEU A 430 -20.34 18.37 -0.37
N TRP A 431 -19.08 18.29 -0.73
CA TRP A 431 -18.63 18.24 -2.12
C TRP A 431 -17.22 17.65 -2.21
N ALA A 432 -16.96 16.96 -3.30
CA ALA A 432 -15.66 16.39 -3.62
C ALA A 432 -15.36 16.51 -5.12
N ASN A 433 -14.09 16.78 -5.45
CA ASN A 433 -13.54 16.70 -6.80
C ASN A 433 -12.12 16.13 -6.71
N SER A 434 -11.74 15.34 -7.69
CA SER A 434 -10.44 14.65 -7.69
C SER A 434 -9.55 15.08 -8.84
N THR A 435 -8.28 15.25 -8.55
CA THR A 435 -7.24 15.60 -9.52
C THR A 435 -6.02 14.70 -9.35
N LEU A 436 -5.30 14.46 -10.43
CA LEU A 436 -3.94 13.94 -10.37
C LEU A 436 -2.97 15.12 -10.38
N ARG A 437 -2.04 15.19 -9.43
CA ARG A 437 -1.07 16.28 -9.31
C ARG A 437 0.35 15.75 -9.37
N ALA A 438 1.21 16.49 -10.08
CA ALA A 438 2.64 16.29 -10.09
C ALA A 438 3.32 17.42 -9.32
N LEU A 439 4.10 17.07 -8.32
CA LEU A 439 4.77 18.00 -7.41
C LEU A 439 6.28 17.98 -7.64
N ASP A 440 6.92 19.15 -7.74
CA ASP A 440 8.36 19.24 -7.57
C ASP A 440 8.73 18.94 -6.11
N TYR A 441 9.43 17.85 -5.87
CA TYR A 441 9.79 17.45 -4.51
C TYR A 441 10.61 18.47 -3.75
N ARG A 442 11.38 19.34 -4.45
CA ARG A 442 12.25 20.36 -3.83
C ARG A 442 11.46 21.50 -3.21
N THR A 443 10.25 21.74 -3.67
CA THR A 443 9.44 22.89 -3.28
C THR A 443 8.03 22.56 -2.83
N GLY A 444 7.56 21.35 -3.14
CA GLY A 444 6.15 20.94 -2.96
C GLY A 444 5.18 21.63 -3.94
N LYS A 445 5.67 22.45 -4.89
CA LYS A 445 4.83 23.14 -5.86
C LYS A 445 4.22 22.17 -6.87
N VAL A 446 2.96 22.40 -7.20
CA VAL A 446 2.28 21.73 -8.30
C VAL A 446 2.86 22.20 -9.62
N ILE A 447 3.43 21.29 -10.41
CA ILE A 447 3.98 21.55 -11.75
C ILE A 447 2.88 21.41 -12.80
N TRP A 448 2.04 20.40 -12.67
CA TRP A 448 0.84 20.22 -13.45
C TRP A 448 -0.25 19.49 -12.64
N ASN A 449 -1.49 19.69 -13.01
CA ASN A 449 -2.63 18.97 -12.48
C ASN A 449 -3.54 18.52 -13.62
N ARG A 450 -4.28 17.44 -13.38
CA ARG A 450 -5.27 16.88 -14.30
C ARG A 450 -6.52 16.50 -13.54
N GLU A 451 -7.67 16.93 -14.04
CA GLU A 451 -8.97 16.53 -13.51
C GLU A 451 -9.18 15.01 -13.72
N LEU A 452 -9.65 14.34 -12.67
CA LEU A 452 -10.07 12.94 -12.69
C LEU A 452 -11.60 12.79 -12.60
N GLY A 453 -12.31 13.88 -12.38
CA GLY A 453 -13.77 13.96 -12.32
C GLY A 453 -14.31 14.24 -10.91
N ASP A 454 -15.61 14.50 -10.86
CA ASP A 454 -16.34 14.73 -9.62
C ASP A 454 -16.37 13.47 -8.74
N GLY A 455 -16.46 13.69 -7.43
CA GLY A 455 -16.41 12.64 -6.44
C GLY A 455 -14.99 12.28 -6.03
N GLU A 456 -14.87 11.16 -5.33
CA GLU A 456 -13.62 10.68 -4.77
C GLU A 456 -12.93 9.67 -5.68
N SER A 457 -11.71 9.97 -6.07
CA SER A 457 -10.83 9.02 -6.77
C SER A 457 -10.05 8.19 -5.77
N LEU A 458 -10.11 6.87 -5.92
CA LEU A 458 -9.53 5.90 -4.99
C LEU A 458 -8.44 5.02 -5.63
N GLN A 459 -7.97 5.38 -6.81
CA GLN A 459 -6.95 4.67 -7.56
C GLN A 459 -5.53 5.14 -7.21
N GLY A 460 -4.58 4.21 -7.25
CA GLY A 460 -3.16 4.53 -7.12
C GLY A 460 -2.48 4.78 -8.46
N ILE A 461 -1.18 5.01 -8.39
CA ILE A 461 -0.33 5.43 -9.50
C ILE A 461 0.81 4.44 -9.71
N LEU A 462 1.15 4.20 -10.98
CA LEU A 462 2.38 3.53 -11.41
C LEU A 462 3.10 4.42 -12.42
N THR A 463 4.41 4.64 -12.26
CA THR A 463 5.25 5.23 -13.32
C THR A 463 6.27 4.23 -13.82
N THR A 464 6.69 4.37 -15.10
CA THR A 464 7.65 3.46 -15.73
C THR A 464 8.75 4.19 -16.49
N ALA A 465 9.86 3.49 -16.72
CA ALA A 465 10.97 3.99 -17.54
C ALA A 465 10.56 4.17 -19.02
N GLY A 466 9.46 3.58 -19.46
CA GLY A 466 8.85 3.82 -20.77
C GLY A 466 8.22 5.19 -20.97
N HIS A 467 8.48 6.14 -20.06
CA HIS A 467 7.89 7.49 -20.03
C HIS A 467 6.37 7.48 -19.94
N LEU A 468 5.83 6.62 -19.06
CA LEU A 468 4.40 6.47 -18.83
C LEU A 468 4.06 6.64 -17.34
N LEU A 469 2.90 7.23 -17.09
CA LEU A 469 2.19 7.21 -15.82
C LEU A 469 0.84 6.54 -16.04
N PHE A 470 0.56 5.49 -15.28
CA PHE A 470 -0.71 4.78 -15.29
C PHE A 470 -1.53 5.10 -14.04
N THR A 471 -2.80 5.40 -14.26
CA THR A 471 -3.83 5.60 -13.22
C THR A 471 -5.21 5.43 -13.87
N ALA A 472 -6.30 5.80 -13.19
CA ALA A 472 -7.64 5.84 -13.79
C ALA A 472 -8.33 7.16 -13.46
N ASP A 473 -9.49 7.41 -14.10
CA ASP A 473 -10.40 8.49 -13.75
C ASP A 473 -11.71 7.96 -13.14
N ASN A 474 -12.56 8.86 -12.65
CA ASN A 474 -13.85 8.52 -12.05
C ASN A 474 -14.90 8.04 -13.06
N SER A 475 -14.63 8.21 -14.37
CA SER A 475 -15.47 7.66 -15.45
C SER A 475 -15.12 6.20 -15.81
N GLY A 476 -14.18 5.57 -15.07
CA GLY A 476 -13.75 4.20 -15.30
C GLY A 476 -12.78 4.03 -16.46
N ASN A 477 -12.11 5.10 -16.90
CA ASN A 477 -11.04 5.01 -17.87
C ASN A 477 -9.71 4.72 -17.20
N LEU A 478 -9.04 3.66 -17.59
CA LEU A 478 -7.62 3.49 -17.40
C LEU A 478 -6.88 4.50 -18.28
N LEU A 479 -5.93 5.21 -17.70
CA LEU A 479 -5.18 6.28 -18.36
C LEU A 479 -3.69 5.91 -18.43
N ALA A 480 -3.09 6.16 -19.59
CA ALA A 480 -1.65 6.26 -19.76
C ALA A 480 -1.30 7.72 -20.12
N LEU A 481 -0.53 8.36 -19.25
CA LEU A 481 -0.20 9.77 -19.34
C LEU A 481 1.30 9.95 -19.55
N ASP A 482 1.67 11.06 -20.19
CA ASP A 482 3.02 11.58 -20.16
C ASP A 482 3.34 12.09 -18.74
N PRO A 483 4.31 11.53 -18.02
CA PRO A 483 4.58 11.90 -16.63
C PRO A 483 5.11 13.33 -16.47
N ALA A 484 5.73 13.91 -17.50
CA ALA A 484 6.26 15.26 -17.43
C ALA A 484 5.17 16.34 -17.56
N THR A 485 4.08 16.05 -18.26
CA THR A 485 3.07 17.05 -18.64
C THR A 485 1.64 16.71 -18.23
N GLY A 486 1.33 15.47 -17.84
CA GLY A 486 -0.02 14.99 -17.55
C GLY A 486 -0.88 14.79 -18.80
N ARG A 487 -0.34 14.95 -20.02
CA ARG A 487 -1.05 14.76 -21.28
C ARG A 487 -1.42 13.29 -21.48
N THR A 488 -2.66 13.03 -21.89
CA THR A 488 -3.11 11.67 -22.23
C THR A 488 -2.40 11.18 -23.48
N LEU A 489 -1.77 10.02 -23.38
CA LEU A 489 -1.19 9.28 -24.50
C LEU A 489 -2.14 8.17 -24.98
N TRP A 490 -2.86 7.57 -24.06
CA TRP A 490 -3.82 6.51 -24.33
C TRP A 490 -4.82 6.38 -23.18
N HIS A 491 -6.00 5.88 -23.47
CA HIS A 491 -7.00 5.49 -22.47
C HIS A 491 -7.84 4.32 -22.96
N LEU A 492 -8.41 3.59 -22.01
CA LEU A 492 -9.33 2.50 -22.24
C LEU A 492 -10.42 2.53 -21.16
N ASN A 493 -11.70 2.61 -21.58
CA ASN A 493 -12.78 2.48 -20.62
C ASN A 493 -12.92 1.03 -20.17
N MET A 494 -12.82 0.80 -18.86
CA MET A 494 -12.85 -0.52 -18.24
C MET A 494 -14.22 -0.87 -17.65
N GLY A 495 -15.18 0.05 -17.71
CA GLY A 495 -16.54 -0.15 -17.21
C GLY A 495 -16.69 -0.26 -15.69
N GLY A 496 -15.67 0.11 -14.93
CA GLY A 496 -15.68 0.02 -13.48
C GLY A 496 -14.58 0.86 -12.81
N SER A 497 -14.70 1.04 -11.48
CA SER A 497 -13.74 1.82 -10.70
C SER A 497 -12.49 1.02 -10.38
N LEU A 498 -11.33 1.65 -10.53
CA LEU A 498 -10.05 1.15 -10.03
C LEU A 498 -9.94 1.51 -8.54
N LEU A 499 -9.83 0.52 -7.67
CA LEU A 499 -9.70 0.70 -6.21
C LEU A 499 -8.36 0.17 -5.66
N ALA A 500 -7.40 -0.04 -6.53
CA ALA A 500 -6.04 -0.45 -6.21
C ALA A 500 -5.05 0.28 -7.12
N SER A 501 -3.79 -0.06 -7.02
CA SER A 501 -2.77 0.56 -7.86
C SER A 501 -2.38 -0.35 -9.01
N PRO A 502 -2.19 0.17 -10.24
CA PRO A 502 -1.59 -0.59 -11.32
C PRO A 502 -0.21 -1.11 -10.93
N MET A 503 0.19 -2.25 -11.46
CA MET A 503 1.55 -2.77 -11.38
C MET A 503 2.01 -3.32 -12.73
N THR A 504 3.29 -3.58 -12.90
CA THR A 504 3.83 -4.15 -14.14
C THR A 504 4.91 -5.17 -13.84
N TYR A 505 4.98 -6.20 -14.65
CA TYR A 505 5.99 -7.25 -14.63
C TYR A 505 6.36 -7.68 -16.04
N GLN A 506 7.46 -8.41 -16.20
CA GLN A 506 7.84 -9.00 -17.48
C GLN A 506 8.00 -10.50 -17.33
N LEU A 507 7.40 -11.27 -18.22
CA LEU A 507 7.46 -12.71 -18.20
C LEU A 507 7.66 -13.23 -19.63
N ASP A 508 8.61 -14.17 -19.82
CA ASP A 508 8.94 -14.73 -21.13
C ASP A 508 9.22 -13.66 -22.20
N GLY A 509 9.87 -12.54 -21.79
CA GLY A 509 10.20 -11.42 -22.67
C GLY A 509 9.04 -10.48 -23.01
N ARG A 510 7.85 -10.67 -22.44
CA ARG A 510 6.68 -9.83 -22.63
C ARG A 510 6.35 -9.05 -21.37
N GLN A 511 6.21 -7.73 -21.48
CA GLN A 511 5.77 -6.87 -20.38
C GLN A 511 4.25 -6.86 -20.29
N TYR A 512 3.73 -6.98 -19.07
CA TYR A 512 2.32 -6.91 -18.72
C TYR A 512 2.07 -5.71 -17.81
N LEU A 513 0.99 -5.00 -18.06
CA LEU A 513 0.38 -4.04 -17.15
C LEU A 513 -0.80 -4.73 -16.47
N LEU A 514 -0.78 -4.84 -15.14
CA LEU A 514 -1.79 -5.53 -14.37
C LEU A 514 -2.63 -4.52 -13.59
N ILE A 515 -3.97 -4.68 -13.66
CA ILE A 515 -4.91 -3.70 -13.15
C ILE A 515 -6.09 -4.41 -12.51
N PRO A 516 -6.33 -4.23 -11.20
CA PRO A 516 -7.56 -4.67 -10.56
C PRO A 516 -8.67 -3.64 -10.78
N ILE A 517 -9.77 -4.08 -11.38
CA ILE A 517 -10.98 -3.28 -11.58
C ILE A 517 -12.15 -4.02 -10.94
N GLN A 518 -12.78 -3.44 -9.95
CA GLN A 518 -13.85 -4.09 -9.17
C GLN A 518 -13.42 -5.49 -8.68
N ASP A 519 -14.07 -6.54 -9.14
CA ASP A 519 -13.80 -7.95 -8.80
C ASP A 519 -12.85 -8.66 -9.76
N THR A 520 -12.31 -7.97 -10.76
CA THR A 520 -11.58 -8.58 -11.87
C THR A 520 -10.16 -8.02 -12.00
N LEU A 521 -9.20 -8.91 -12.13
CA LEU A 521 -7.81 -8.61 -12.43
C LEU A 521 -7.60 -8.68 -13.95
N TYR A 522 -7.19 -7.59 -14.58
CA TYR A 522 -6.91 -7.50 -16.01
C TYR A 522 -5.42 -7.40 -16.27
N ALA A 523 -4.91 -8.24 -17.15
CA ALA A 523 -3.56 -8.10 -17.70
C ALA A 523 -3.62 -7.57 -19.12
N ILE A 524 -2.92 -6.47 -19.34
CA ILE A 524 -2.86 -5.75 -20.62
C ILE A 524 -1.42 -5.79 -21.11
N ALA A 525 -1.20 -6.06 -22.37
CA ALA A 525 0.13 -6.16 -22.97
C ALA A 525 0.11 -5.71 -24.44
N LEU A 526 1.30 -5.53 -25.01
CA LEU A 526 1.42 -5.39 -26.46
C LEU A 526 1.00 -6.69 -27.16
N PRO A 527 0.46 -6.63 -28.38
CA PRO A 527 0.18 -7.81 -29.18
C PRO A 527 1.42 -8.70 -29.30
N GLU A 528 1.23 -10.01 -29.33
CA GLU A 528 2.31 -10.92 -29.69
C GLU A 528 2.79 -10.62 -31.11
N LYS A 529 4.10 -10.60 -31.28
CA LYS A 529 4.66 -10.49 -32.63
C LYS A 529 4.31 -11.78 -33.39
N PRO A 530 3.79 -11.68 -34.62
CA PRO A 530 3.45 -12.84 -35.43
C PRO A 530 4.66 -13.74 -35.71
#